data_855801a7cab33804f45cf34f763f35e8
#
_entry.id   855801a7cab33804f45cf34f763f35e8
#
_cell.length_a   1.000
_cell.length_b   1.000
_cell.length_c   1.000
_cell.angle_alpha   90.00
_cell.angle_beta   90.00
_cell.angle_gamma   90.00
#
_symmetry.space_group_name_H-M   'P 1'
#
loop_
_entity.id
_entity.type
_entity.pdbx_description
1 polymer ?
#
loop_
_entity_poly.entity_id
_entity_poly.type
_entity_poly.pdbx_seq_one_letter_code
_entity_poly.pdbx_strand_id
1 'polypeptide(L)'
;MPQTIVDCANGVLRDSEKHIITKTMAKELLSRKQSFFVKPTVDSCSGQGCVKADQGAKIEFSNGAMSLNGNIYTQYFVIQELIECNESLQRIYPYAVNTFRIITYIWKDSIQHMPISLRIGRGGKYVDNAHAGGIFVAIDENGVICNHASTEFNENYERHPDTGVKFEGYKIAQFDKVLATVTRFHEAIPQIGCINWDATIDKDGNAIVLEANTSDGGVWLPQMAHGVGPFGERITEVLQWLRFMKKIKPHERGRFTAGRMG
;
A
#
# COMPACT_ATOMS: atom_id res chain seq x y z
N MET A 1 7.98 -5.92 3.21
CA MET A 1 7.96 -5.26 1.89
C MET A 1 8.17 -6.31 0.83
N PRO A 2 7.67 -6.12 -0.41
CA PRO A 2 7.94 -7.01 -1.52
C PRO A 2 9.44 -7.17 -1.73
N GLN A 3 9.91 -8.36 -2.09
CA GLN A 3 11.33 -8.60 -2.33
C GLN A 3 11.76 -7.87 -3.62
N THR A 4 12.76 -7.02 -3.52
CA THR A 4 13.35 -6.36 -4.68
C THR A 4 14.24 -7.35 -5.43
N ILE A 5 14.09 -7.42 -6.75
CA ILE A 5 14.96 -8.20 -7.64
C ILE A 5 16.06 -7.29 -8.19
N VAL A 6 15.62 -6.13 -8.74
CA VAL A 6 16.50 -5.09 -9.28
C VAL A 6 15.91 -3.74 -8.92
N ASP A 7 16.74 -2.79 -8.51
CA ASP A 7 16.38 -1.38 -8.45
C ASP A 7 17.29 -0.53 -9.32
N CYS A 8 16.77 0.58 -9.81
CA CYS A 8 17.50 1.57 -10.54
C CYS A 8 17.32 2.95 -9.88
N ALA A 9 18.42 3.58 -9.54
CA ALA A 9 18.43 4.95 -9.07
C ALA A 9 19.56 5.73 -9.77
N ASN A 10 19.22 6.88 -10.36
CA ASN A 10 20.12 7.66 -11.21
C ASN A 10 20.73 6.82 -12.37
N GLY A 11 19.98 5.87 -12.93
CA GLY A 11 20.46 5.00 -13.99
C GLY A 11 21.44 3.90 -13.55
N VAL A 12 21.71 3.77 -12.26
CA VAL A 12 22.58 2.73 -11.68
C VAL A 12 21.72 1.56 -11.21
N LEU A 13 21.94 0.39 -11.80
CA LEU A 13 21.25 -0.84 -11.45
C LEU A 13 21.87 -1.49 -10.21
N ARG A 14 21.05 -2.00 -9.32
CA ARG A 14 21.47 -2.75 -8.12
C ARG A 14 20.60 -4.00 -7.95
N ASP A 15 21.18 -5.03 -7.37
CA ASP A 15 20.47 -6.25 -6.96
C ASP A 15 19.73 -6.07 -5.61
N SER A 16 19.18 -7.17 -5.10
CA SER A 16 18.47 -7.21 -3.80
C SER A 16 19.34 -6.83 -2.61
N GLU A 17 20.65 -7.05 -2.70
CA GLU A 17 21.63 -6.72 -1.66
C GLU A 17 22.26 -5.33 -1.84
N LYS A 18 21.78 -4.56 -2.82
CA LYS A 18 22.25 -3.22 -3.19
C LYS A 18 23.63 -3.19 -3.83
N HIS A 19 24.15 -4.29 -4.29
CA HIS A 19 25.36 -4.32 -5.10
C HIS A 19 25.06 -3.77 -6.49
N ILE A 20 25.99 -2.97 -7.03
CA ILE A 20 25.89 -2.46 -8.41
C ILE A 20 26.06 -3.62 -9.36
N ILE A 21 25.14 -3.75 -10.31
CA ILE A 21 25.10 -4.82 -11.30
C ILE A 21 25.11 -4.28 -12.74
N THR A 22 25.56 -5.11 -13.67
CA THR A 22 25.51 -4.80 -15.08
C THR A 22 24.13 -5.07 -15.68
N LYS A 23 23.83 -4.49 -16.85
CA LYS A 23 22.61 -4.76 -17.60
C LYS A 23 22.43 -6.26 -17.92
N THR A 24 23.54 -6.95 -18.20
CA THR A 24 23.53 -8.39 -18.48
C THR A 24 23.12 -9.18 -17.23
N MET A 25 23.69 -8.86 -16.08
CA MET A 25 23.32 -9.50 -14.80
C MET A 25 21.86 -9.22 -14.44
N ALA A 26 21.38 -8.00 -14.65
CA ALA A 26 19.96 -7.68 -14.41
C ALA A 26 19.03 -8.52 -15.29
N LYS A 27 19.33 -8.66 -16.59
CA LYS A 27 18.58 -9.54 -17.50
C LYS A 27 18.60 -10.99 -17.04
N GLU A 28 19.75 -11.49 -16.60
CA GLU A 28 19.90 -12.85 -16.10
C GLU A 28 19.06 -13.09 -14.83
N LEU A 29 19.07 -12.16 -13.87
CA LEU A 29 18.23 -12.24 -12.66
C LEU A 29 16.75 -12.31 -13.01
N LEU A 30 16.30 -11.49 -13.98
CA LEU A 30 14.90 -11.46 -14.40
C LEU A 30 14.49 -12.69 -15.20
N SER A 31 15.38 -13.26 -16.02
CA SER A 31 15.10 -14.47 -16.81
C SER A 31 14.81 -15.71 -15.94
N ARG A 32 15.28 -15.71 -14.70
CA ARG A 32 15.05 -16.79 -13.72
C ARG A 32 13.67 -16.68 -13.02
N LYS A 33 12.93 -15.58 -13.22
CA LYS A 33 11.63 -15.35 -12.60
C LYS A 33 10.50 -15.68 -13.58
N GLN A 34 9.47 -16.36 -13.09
CA GLN A 34 8.27 -16.64 -13.89
C GLN A 34 7.47 -15.37 -14.16
N SER A 35 7.46 -14.49 -13.17
CA SER A 35 6.78 -13.20 -13.28
C SER A 35 7.36 -12.22 -12.26
N PHE A 36 7.20 -10.93 -12.53
CA PHE A 36 7.66 -9.85 -11.66
C PHE A 36 6.83 -8.58 -11.88
N PHE A 37 6.96 -7.64 -10.98
CA PHE A 37 6.26 -6.36 -11.02
C PHE A 37 7.25 -5.22 -11.15
N VAL A 38 6.98 -4.31 -12.08
CA VAL A 38 7.80 -3.11 -12.30
C VAL A 38 7.01 -1.88 -11.94
N LYS A 39 7.63 -0.97 -11.21
CA LYS A 39 7.04 0.33 -10.90
C LYS A 39 8.08 1.45 -10.92
N PRO A 40 7.73 2.66 -11.37
CA PRO A 40 8.55 3.84 -11.15
C PRO A 40 8.70 4.10 -9.65
N THR A 41 9.82 4.71 -9.22
CA THR A 41 10.05 5.07 -7.82
C THR A 41 9.99 6.58 -7.57
N VAL A 42 9.83 7.37 -8.63
CA VAL A 42 9.72 8.84 -8.58
C VAL A 42 8.62 9.27 -9.55
N ASP A 43 7.90 10.31 -9.20
CA ASP A 43 6.87 10.96 -10.02
C ASP A 43 5.76 10.01 -10.53
N SER A 44 5.40 9.00 -9.74
CA SER A 44 4.29 8.10 -10.05
C SER A 44 3.22 8.14 -8.96
N CYS A 45 1.96 8.22 -9.38
CA CYS A 45 0.82 8.13 -8.49
C CYS A 45 -0.23 7.19 -9.09
N SER A 46 -1.13 6.68 -8.24
CA SER A 46 -2.30 5.90 -8.66
C SER A 46 -1.98 4.67 -9.52
N GLY A 47 -0.79 4.08 -9.38
CA GLY A 47 -0.36 2.90 -10.15
C GLY A 47 0.07 3.19 -11.58
N GLN A 48 0.26 4.45 -11.96
CA GLN A 48 0.77 4.82 -13.28
C GLN A 48 2.17 4.25 -13.50
N GLY A 49 2.38 3.63 -14.67
CA GLY A 49 3.66 2.99 -15.01
C GLY A 49 3.92 1.67 -14.28
N CYS A 50 2.98 1.18 -13.48
CA CYS A 50 3.07 -0.12 -12.86
C CYS A 50 2.69 -1.21 -13.85
N VAL A 51 3.56 -2.19 -14.06
CA VAL A 51 3.35 -3.28 -15.03
C VAL A 51 3.72 -4.62 -14.42
N LYS A 52 2.81 -5.59 -14.54
CA LYS A 52 3.12 -7.01 -14.35
C LYS A 52 3.78 -7.53 -15.62
N ALA A 53 4.88 -8.23 -15.49
CA ALA A 53 5.54 -8.91 -16.58
C ALA A 53 5.67 -10.40 -16.27
N ASP A 54 5.43 -11.23 -17.28
CA ASP A 54 5.60 -12.68 -17.19
C ASP A 54 6.88 -13.13 -17.90
N GLN A 55 7.27 -14.37 -17.72
CA GLN A 55 8.44 -14.96 -18.33
C GLN A 55 8.39 -14.79 -19.85
N GLY A 56 9.49 -14.32 -20.44
CA GLY A 56 9.58 -14.01 -21.87
C GLY A 56 9.24 -12.56 -22.24
N ALA A 57 8.90 -11.70 -21.26
CA ALA A 57 8.75 -10.27 -21.50
C ALA A 57 10.00 -9.68 -22.14
N LYS A 58 9.82 -8.82 -23.16
CA LYS A 58 10.93 -8.13 -23.83
C LYS A 58 11.45 -7.02 -22.94
N ILE A 59 12.64 -7.26 -22.38
CA ILE A 59 13.32 -6.30 -21.50
C ILE A 59 14.58 -5.81 -22.21
N GLU A 60 14.69 -4.51 -22.38
CA GLU A 60 15.87 -3.86 -22.94
C GLU A 60 16.34 -2.75 -21.98
N PHE A 61 17.63 -2.79 -21.64
CA PHE A 61 18.29 -1.74 -20.88
C PHE A 61 19.16 -0.89 -21.79
N SER A 62 18.91 0.42 -21.82
CA SER A 62 19.70 1.37 -22.62
C SER A 62 19.90 2.67 -21.82
N ASN A 63 21.14 3.19 -21.80
CA ASN A 63 21.48 4.53 -21.26
C ASN A 63 20.73 4.96 -19.97
N GLY A 64 20.71 4.08 -18.95
CA GLY A 64 20.03 4.36 -17.69
C GLY A 64 18.51 4.22 -17.73
N ALA A 65 17.95 3.75 -18.83
CA ALA A 65 16.53 3.45 -18.98
C ALA A 65 16.31 1.95 -19.20
N MET A 66 15.09 1.49 -18.92
CA MET A 66 14.62 0.16 -19.24
C MET A 66 13.36 0.26 -20.09
N SER A 67 13.28 -0.53 -21.17
CA SER A 67 12.04 -0.77 -21.89
C SER A 67 11.50 -2.16 -21.53
N LEU A 68 10.22 -2.22 -21.21
CA LEU A 68 9.49 -3.46 -20.93
C LEU A 68 8.21 -3.48 -21.77
N ASN A 69 8.14 -4.35 -22.76
CA ASN A 69 7.00 -4.48 -23.67
C ASN A 69 6.54 -3.11 -24.26
N GLY A 70 7.50 -2.21 -24.56
CA GLY A 70 7.23 -0.87 -25.07
C GLY A 70 7.03 0.23 -24.03
N ASN A 71 6.84 -0.11 -22.75
CA ASN A 71 6.85 0.88 -21.67
C ASN A 71 8.28 1.28 -21.33
N ILE A 72 8.54 2.57 -21.21
CA ILE A 72 9.88 3.09 -20.91
C ILE A 72 9.93 3.54 -19.46
N TYR A 73 10.89 2.97 -18.72
CA TYR A 73 11.25 3.38 -17.36
C TYR A 73 12.59 4.11 -17.43
N THR A 74 12.59 5.34 -16.98
CA THR A 74 13.81 6.15 -16.94
C THR A 74 14.62 5.84 -15.66
N GLN A 75 15.45 6.71 -15.22
CA GLN A 75 16.50 6.51 -14.20
C GLN A 75 16.04 5.99 -12.81
N TYR A 76 14.71 5.91 -12.57
CA TYR A 76 14.16 5.57 -11.26
C TYR A 76 13.04 4.55 -11.38
N PHE A 77 13.35 3.29 -11.13
CA PHE A 77 12.36 2.21 -11.09
C PHE A 77 12.80 1.08 -10.16
N VAL A 78 11.86 0.26 -9.77
CA VAL A 78 12.12 -0.97 -9.02
C VAL A 78 11.39 -2.13 -9.67
N ILE A 79 12.06 -3.28 -9.71
CA ILE A 79 11.52 -4.57 -10.13
C ILE A 79 11.45 -5.46 -8.91
N GLN A 80 10.27 -5.95 -8.61
CA GLN A 80 9.97 -6.71 -7.40
C GLN A 80 9.31 -8.04 -7.74
N GLU A 81 9.42 -9.00 -6.84
CA GLU A 81 8.63 -10.22 -6.93
C GLU A 81 7.15 -9.89 -6.81
N LEU A 82 6.32 -10.68 -7.51
CA LEU A 82 4.88 -10.58 -7.34
C LEU A 82 4.49 -11.04 -5.94
N ILE A 83 3.55 -10.32 -5.37
CA ILE A 83 2.90 -10.73 -4.14
C ILE A 83 1.69 -11.57 -4.51
N GLU A 84 1.64 -12.77 -3.98
CA GLU A 84 0.43 -13.57 -3.93
C GLU A 84 -0.25 -13.31 -2.60
N CYS A 85 -1.48 -12.80 -2.63
CA CYS A 85 -2.27 -12.59 -1.42
C CYS A 85 -2.65 -13.92 -0.77
N ASN A 86 -2.99 -13.89 0.51
CA ASN A 86 -3.54 -15.06 1.19
C ASN A 86 -4.90 -15.47 0.58
N GLU A 87 -5.33 -16.69 0.88
CA GLU A 87 -6.55 -17.27 0.31
C GLU A 87 -7.80 -16.42 0.55
N SER A 88 -7.94 -15.79 1.72
CA SER A 88 -9.10 -14.96 2.03
C SER A 88 -9.21 -13.72 1.15
N LEU A 89 -8.09 -13.10 0.78
CA LEU A 89 -8.05 -11.98 -0.16
C LEU A 89 -8.19 -12.45 -1.61
N GLN A 90 -7.55 -13.57 -1.99
CA GLN A 90 -7.65 -14.13 -3.33
C GLN A 90 -9.07 -14.57 -3.68
N ARG A 91 -9.83 -15.10 -2.72
CA ARG A 91 -11.24 -15.45 -2.93
C ARG A 91 -12.10 -14.24 -3.29
N ILE A 92 -11.78 -13.07 -2.72
CA ILE A 92 -12.51 -11.84 -3.08
C ILE A 92 -12.16 -11.45 -4.52
N TYR A 93 -10.85 -11.35 -4.83
CA TYR A 93 -10.39 -11.05 -6.19
C TYR A 93 -8.95 -11.53 -6.40
N PRO A 94 -8.73 -12.50 -7.32
CA PRO A 94 -7.42 -13.17 -7.46
C PRO A 94 -6.43 -12.46 -8.39
N TYR A 95 -6.87 -11.47 -9.19
CA TYR A 95 -6.03 -10.89 -10.25
C TYR A 95 -5.21 -9.68 -9.81
N ALA A 96 -5.54 -9.07 -8.68
CA ALA A 96 -4.79 -7.94 -8.12
C ALA A 96 -4.30 -8.25 -6.71
N VAL A 97 -3.29 -7.52 -6.27
CA VAL A 97 -2.97 -7.41 -4.85
C VAL A 97 -4.03 -6.52 -4.21
N ASN A 98 -4.93 -7.13 -3.43
CA ASN A 98 -5.94 -6.38 -2.69
C ASN A 98 -5.29 -5.76 -1.45
N THR A 99 -5.42 -4.45 -1.24
CA THR A 99 -4.64 -3.74 -0.24
C THR A 99 -5.50 -3.06 0.82
N PHE A 100 -5.07 -3.18 2.06
CA PHE A 100 -5.62 -2.39 3.16
C PHE A 100 -5.07 -0.98 3.07
N ARG A 101 -5.97 -0.01 3.10
CA ARG A 101 -5.67 1.39 3.32
C ARG A 101 -5.81 1.68 4.82
N ILE A 102 -4.68 1.82 5.50
CA ILE A 102 -4.62 2.06 6.94
C ILE A 102 -3.91 3.38 7.18
N ILE A 103 -4.58 4.30 7.83
CA ILE A 103 -3.98 5.59 8.17
C ILE A 103 -3.72 5.59 9.67
N THR A 104 -2.45 5.53 10.04
CA THR A 104 -2.03 5.64 11.43
C THR A 104 -1.64 7.07 11.78
N TYR A 105 -1.90 7.49 13.00
CA TYR A 105 -1.53 8.81 13.49
C TYR A 105 -1.07 8.75 14.94
N ILE A 106 -0.19 9.68 15.30
CA ILE A 106 0.27 9.83 16.67
C ILE A 106 -0.80 10.58 17.47
N TRP A 107 -1.28 9.93 18.52
CA TRP A 107 -2.20 10.52 19.47
C TRP A 107 -1.60 10.47 20.87
N LYS A 108 -1.19 11.64 21.38
CA LYS A 108 -0.48 11.75 22.67
C LYS A 108 0.79 10.85 22.67
N ASP A 109 0.75 9.74 23.35
CA ASP A 109 1.84 8.78 23.55
C ASP A 109 1.62 7.43 22.82
N SER A 110 0.63 7.35 21.96
CA SER A 110 0.27 6.12 21.27
C SER A 110 0.06 6.31 19.77
N ILE A 111 0.24 5.24 19.02
CA ILE A 111 -0.18 5.16 17.62
C ILE A 111 -1.64 4.69 17.58
N GLN A 112 -2.48 5.49 16.94
CA GLN A 112 -3.88 5.18 16.67
C GLN A 112 -4.07 5.02 15.16
N HIS A 113 -5.19 4.46 14.74
CA HIS A 113 -5.57 4.41 13.32
C HIS A 113 -6.94 5.05 13.08
N MET A 114 -7.14 5.52 11.88
CA MET A 114 -8.44 5.94 11.36
C MET A 114 -9.25 4.70 10.96
N PRO A 115 -10.55 4.84 10.61
CA PRO A 115 -11.33 3.76 10.01
C PRO A 115 -10.58 3.11 8.85
N ILE A 116 -10.62 1.79 8.75
CA ILE A 116 -9.80 1.01 7.83
C ILE A 116 -10.62 0.59 6.62
N SER A 117 -10.03 0.66 5.44
CA SER A 117 -10.68 0.15 4.23
C SER A 117 -9.81 -0.85 3.49
N LEU A 118 -10.44 -1.80 2.82
CA LEU A 118 -9.82 -2.70 1.86
C LEU A 118 -10.12 -2.20 0.46
N ARG A 119 -9.09 -2.02 -0.36
CA ARG A 119 -9.20 -1.80 -1.80
C ARG A 119 -9.17 -3.14 -2.50
N ILE A 120 -9.99 -3.28 -3.53
CA ILE A 120 -10.20 -4.53 -4.24
C ILE A 120 -10.21 -4.23 -5.75
N GLY A 121 -9.45 -5.02 -6.52
CA GLY A 121 -9.50 -4.95 -7.97
C GLY A 121 -10.81 -5.48 -8.54
N ARG A 122 -11.11 -5.17 -9.81
CA ARG A 122 -12.23 -5.74 -10.58
C ARG A 122 -11.98 -5.68 -12.09
N GLY A 123 -12.81 -6.40 -12.86
CA GLY A 123 -12.81 -6.33 -14.31
C GLY A 123 -11.53 -6.86 -14.96
N GLY A 124 -10.89 -7.88 -14.39
CA GLY A 124 -9.67 -8.47 -14.91
C GLY A 124 -8.41 -7.61 -14.75
N LYS A 125 -8.48 -6.48 -14.00
CA LYS A 125 -7.35 -5.57 -13.80
C LYS A 125 -6.40 -6.10 -12.72
N TYR A 126 -5.11 -5.74 -12.85
CA TYR A 126 -4.04 -6.13 -11.90
C TYR A 126 -3.84 -5.13 -10.75
N VAL A 127 -4.64 -4.04 -10.73
CA VAL A 127 -4.56 -2.97 -9.74
C VAL A 127 -5.89 -2.85 -8.99
N ASP A 128 -5.81 -2.49 -7.73
CA ASP A 128 -6.95 -2.29 -6.83
C ASP A 128 -7.32 -0.81 -6.64
N ASN A 129 -6.65 0.08 -7.33
CA ASN A 129 -6.79 1.52 -7.18
C ASN A 129 -8.20 1.98 -7.58
N ALA A 130 -8.88 2.77 -6.73
CA ALA A 130 -10.21 3.31 -7.02
C ALA A 130 -10.23 4.11 -8.34
N HIS A 131 -9.26 5.01 -8.55
CA HIS A 131 -9.14 5.78 -9.80
C HIS A 131 -8.86 4.92 -11.04
N ALA A 132 -8.36 3.71 -10.87
CA ALA A 132 -8.22 2.72 -11.95
C ALA A 132 -9.48 1.85 -12.13
N GLY A 133 -10.55 2.15 -11.38
CA GLY A 133 -11.82 1.44 -11.43
C GLY A 133 -11.95 0.31 -10.40
N GLY A 134 -11.06 0.23 -9.41
CA GLY A 134 -11.22 -0.64 -8.24
C GLY A 134 -12.41 -0.23 -7.37
N ILE A 135 -12.75 -1.09 -6.44
CA ILE A 135 -13.76 -0.84 -5.40
C ILE A 135 -13.10 -0.87 -4.03
N PHE A 136 -13.77 -0.33 -3.04
CA PHE A 136 -13.27 -0.32 -1.66
C PHE A 136 -14.41 -0.59 -0.68
N VAL A 137 -14.07 -1.17 0.47
CA VAL A 137 -15.03 -1.59 1.48
C VAL A 137 -14.51 -1.32 2.88
N ALA A 138 -15.42 -1.03 3.82
CA ALA A 138 -15.11 -0.84 5.22
C ALA A 138 -14.73 -2.18 5.88
N ILE A 139 -13.69 -2.14 6.72
CA ILE A 139 -13.24 -3.27 7.54
C ILE A 139 -13.19 -2.85 9.00
N ASP A 140 -13.70 -3.70 9.89
CA ASP A 140 -13.59 -3.51 11.34
C ASP A 140 -12.18 -3.90 11.88
N GLU A 141 -11.95 -3.64 13.14
CA GLU A 141 -10.69 -3.94 13.83
C GLU A 141 -10.36 -5.45 13.88
N ASN A 142 -11.35 -6.30 13.65
CA ASN A 142 -11.20 -7.75 13.61
C ASN A 142 -10.94 -8.28 12.19
N GLY A 143 -10.92 -7.43 11.18
CA GLY A 143 -10.76 -7.81 9.78
C GLY A 143 -12.04 -8.37 9.15
N VAL A 144 -13.21 -7.97 9.67
CA VAL A 144 -14.51 -8.32 9.08
C VAL A 144 -15.00 -7.19 8.20
N ILE A 145 -15.42 -7.51 7.00
CA ILE A 145 -16.02 -6.56 6.07
C ILE A 145 -17.41 -6.16 6.62
N CYS A 146 -17.63 -4.84 6.78
CA CYS A 146 -18.80 -4.33 7.51
C CYS A 146 -20.08 -4.34 6.67
N ASN A 147 -19.99 -4.00 5.38
CA ASN A 147 -21.16 -3.84 4.51
C ASN A 147 -20.83 -4.02 3.02
N HIS A 148 -21.43 -3.20 2.16
CA HIS A 148 -21.18 -3.20 0.72
C HIS A 148 -19.87 -2.50 0.34
N ALA A 149 -19.31 -2.84 -0.81
CA ALA A 149 -18.22 -2.11 -1.43
C ALA A 149 -18.75 -0.96 -2.28
N SER A 150 -17.93 0.09 -2.43
CA SER A 150 -18.28 1.28 -3.22
C SER A 150 -17.19 1.60 -4.24
N THR A 151 -17.56 2.28 -5.33
CA THR A 151 -16.63 2.97 -6.23
C THR A 151 -16.45 4.43 -5.77
N GLU A 152 -15.47 5.13 -6.32
CA GLU A 152 -15.30 6.57 -6.12
C GLU A 152 -16.50 7.41 -6.62
N PHE A 153 -17.35 6.83 -7.47
CA PHE A 153 -18.58 7.44 -7.98
C PHE A 153 -19.83 7.03 -7.19
N ASN A 154 -19.63 6.41 -6.00
CA ASN A 154 -20.71 5.97 -5.10
C ASN A 154 -21.64 4.89 -5.70
N GLU A 155 -21.14 4.08 -6.64
CA GLU A 155 -21.79 2.84 -7.03
C GLU A 155 -21.56 1.79 -5.94
N ASN A 156 -22.60 1.05 -5.53
CA ASN A 156 -22.54 0.13 -4.41
C ASN A 156 -22.74 -1.32 -4.85
N TYR A 157 -21.96 -2.22 -4.21
CA TYR A 157 -21.96 -3.65 -4.50
C TYR A 157 -22.04 -4.46 -3.20
N GLU A 158 -23.11 -5.24 -3.02
CA GLU A 158 -23.22 -6.19 -1.91
C GLU A 158 -22.31 -7.41 -2.10
N ARG A 159 -21.97 -7.70 -3.35
CA ARG A 159 -21.11 -8.80 -3.77
C ARG A 159 -20.08 -8.31 -4.76
N HIS A 160 -18.93 -8.95 -4.76
CA HIS A 160 -17.90 -8.64 -5.76
C HIS A 160 -18.43 -8.92 -7.18
N PRO A 161 -18.37 -7.95 -8.11
CA PRO A 161 -19.00 -8.11 -9.44
C PRO A 161 -18.45 -9.26 -10.27
N ASP A 162 -17.18 -9.61 -10.13
CA ASP A 162 -16.56 -10.67 -10.94
C ASP A 162 -16.65 -12.04 -10.25
N THR A 163 -16.53 -12.11 -8.92
CA THR A 163 -16.43 -13.38 -8.17
C THR A 163 -17.73 -13.78 -7.46
N GLY A 164 -18.65 -12.84 -7.27
CA GLY A 164 -19.89 -13.07 -6.53
C GLY A 164 -19.74 -13.19 -5.01
N VAL A 165 -18.54 -13.03 -4.46
CA VAL A 165 -18.29 -13.10 -3.01
C VAL A 165 -19.10 -12.03 -2.29
N LYS A 166 -19.91 -12.42 -1.30
CA LYS A 166 -20.66 -11.50 -0.45
C LYS A 166 -19.68 -10.76 0.48
N PHE A 167 -19.79 -9.45 0.56
CA PHE A 167 -18.91 -8.62 1.37
C PHE A 167 -19.27 -8.67 2.85
N GLU A 168 -20.51 -8.34 3.20
CA GLU A 168 -20.95 -8.24 4.58
C GLU A 168 -20.66 -9.50 5.41
N GLY A 169 -19.94 -9.33 6.50
CA GLY A 169 -19.55 -10.42 7.39
C GLY A 169 -18.39 -11.28 6.90
N TYR A 170 -17.81 -10.96 5.72
CA TYR A 170 -16.65 -11.70 5.22
C TYR A 170 -15.42 -11.43 6.10
N LYS A 171 -14.82 -12.49 6.61
CA LYS A 171 -13.66 -12.43 7.50
C LYS A 171 -12.36 -12.57 6.72
N ILE A 172 -11.45 -11.63 6.89
CA ILE A 172 -10.10 -11.71 6.35
C ILE A 172 -9.18 -12.31 7.40
N ALA A 173 -8.54 -13.41 7.03
CA ALA A 173 -7.62 -14.10 7.91
C ALA A 173 -6.36 -13.27 8.18
N GLN A 174 -5.86 -13.30 9.42
CA GLN A 174 -4.56 -12.72 9.83
C GLN A 174 -4.47 -11.20 9.69
N PHE A 175 -5.59 -10.49 9.65
CA PHE A 175 -5.63 -9.03 9.56
C PHE A 175 -4.94 -8.34 10.75
N ASP A 176 -5.01 -8.92 11.94
CA ASP A 176 -4.32 -8.48 13.15
C ASP A 176 -2.82 -8.26 12.95
N LYS A 177 -2.17 -9.11 12.14
CA LYS A 177 -0.76 -8.96 11.80
C LYS A 177 -0.47 -7.69 11.00
N VAL A 178 -1.42 -7.26 10.15
CA VAL A 178 -1.27 -6.04 9.36
C VAL A 178 -1.28 -4.82 10.27
N LEU A 179 -2.28 -4.73 11.17
CA LEU A 179 -2.35 -3.63 12.13
C LEU A 179 -1.11 -3.56 13.03
N ALA A 180 -0.70 -4.70 13.58
CA ALA A 180 0.51 -4.77 14.40
C ALA A 180 1.76 -4.34 13.65
N THR A 181 1.87 -4.70 12.36
CA THR A 181 3.03 -4.35 11.53
C THR A 181 3.09 -2.87 11.23
N VAL A 182 1.99 -2.25 10.77
CA VAL A 182 1.98 -0.81 10.44
C VAL A 182 2.14 0.05 11.69
N THR A 183 1.58 -0.36 12.83
CA THR A 183 1.78 0.31 14.13
C THR A 183 3.24 0.31 14.51
N ARG A 184 3.89 -0.86 14.52
CA ARG A 184 5.33 -0.99 14.83
C ARG A 184 6.21 -0.18 13.87
N PHE A 185 5.85 -0.11 12.58
CA PHE A 185 6.60 0.68 11.61
C PHE A 185 6.45 2.17 11.87
N HIS A 186 5.25 2.63 12.24
CA HIS A 186 5.05 4.03 12.61
C HIS A 186 5.82 4.40 13.89
N GLU A 187 5.86 3.49 14.87
CA GLU A 187 6.65 3.68 16.10
C GLU A 187 8.15 3.89 15.83
N ALA A 188 8.66 3.29 14.74
CA ALA A 188 10.05 3.45 14.33
C ALA A 188 10.33 4.82 13.65
N ILE A 189 9.29 5.56 13.26
CA ILE A 189 9.41 6.88 12.60
C ILE A 189 8.55 7.94 13.29
N PRO A 190 8.79 8.22 14.57
CA PRO A 190 7.95 9.11 15.39
C PRO A 190 7.98 10.59 14.94
N GLN A 191 8.83 10.93 13.97
CA GLN A 191 8.91 12.28 13.40
C GLN A 191 7.76 12.59 12.46
N ILE A 192 7.07 11.56 11.98
CA ILE A 192 5.94 11.68 11.06
C ILE A 192 4.65 11.51 11.85
N GLY A 193 3.84 12.55 11.94
CA GLY A 193 2.62 12.55 12.76
C GLY A 193 1.47 11.70 12.21
N CYS A 194 1.46 11.43 10.90
CA CYS A 194 0.42 10.65 10.22
C CYS A 194 1.03 9.94 9.02
N ILE A 195 0.74 8.65 8.86
CA ILE A 195 1.23 7.83 7.74
C ILE A 195 0.06 7.04 7.17
N ASN A 196 -0.04 7.08 5.84
CA ASN A 196 -1.04 6.33 5.10
C ASN A 196 -0.36 5.10 4.47
N TRP A 197 -0.70 3.92 4.98
CA TRP A 197 -0.12 2.65 4.61
C TRP A 197 -0.97 1.93 3.58
N ASP A 198 -0.30 1.40 2.56
CA ASP A 198 -0.83 0.37 1.70
C ASP A 198 -0.18 -0.95 2.08
N ALA A 199 -0.98 -1.87 2.59
CA ALA A 199 -0.50 -3.15 3.09
C ALA A 199 -1.41 -4.30 2.65
N THR A 200 -0.87 -5.51 2.63
CA THR A 200 -1.61 -6.73 2.31
C THR A 200 -1.13 -7.89 3.17
N ILE A 201 -1.70 -9.06 2.95
CA ILE A 201 -1.28 -10.32 3.58
C ILE A 201 -0.86 -11.26 2.45
N ASP A 202 0.38 -11.76 2.52
CA ASP A 202 0.89 -12.73 1.55
C ASP A 202 0.30 -14.13 1.75
N LYS A 203 0.57 -15.03 0.82
CA LYS A 203 0.10 -16.43 0.86
C LYS A 203 0.53 -17.19 2.10
N ASP A 204 1.64 -16.80 2.70
CA ASP A 204 2.20 -17.44 3.90
C ASP A 204 1.64 -16.82 5.19
N GLY A 205 0.72 -15.85 5.05
CA GLY A 205 0.05 -15.17 6.14
C GLY A 205 0.90 -14.10 6.82
N ASN A 206 1.90 -13.55 6.12
CA ASN A 206 2.69 -12.44 6.62
C ASN A 206 2.12 -11.11 6.15
N ALA A 207 2.17 -10.10 7.02
CA ALA A 207 1.82 -8.74 6.64
C ALA A 207 2.92 -8.12 5.76
N ILE A 208 2.55 -7.65 4.58
CA ILE A 208 3.43 -7.00 3.62
C ILE A 208 3.02 -5.54 3.47
N VAL A 209 3.92 -4.62 3.79
CA VAL A 209 3.75 -3.20 3.49
C VAL A 209 4.28 -2.92 2.09
N LEU A 210 3.43 -2.38 1.24
CA LEU A 210 3.73 -2.04 -0.16
C LEU A 210 4.26 -0.62 -0.27
N GLU A 211 3.62 0.31 0.47
CA GLU A 211 3.89 1.74 0.40
C GLU A 211 3.55 2.43 1.72
N ALA A 212 4.30 3.50 2.02
CA ALA A 212 4.05 4.42 3.13
C ALA A 212 3.98 5.85 2.58
N ASN A 213 2.78 6.43 2.53
CA ASN A 213 2.56 7.79 2.07
C ASN A 213 2.55 8.73 3.28
N THR A 214 3.53 9.65 3.32
CA THR A 214 3.78 10.52 4.48
C THR A 214 3.33 11.97 4.25
N SER A 215 3.01 12.34 3.03
CA SER A 215 2.68 13.73 2.66
C SER A 215 1.27 13.91 2.11
N ASP A 216 0.69 12.91 1.48
CA ASP A 216 -0.61 13.02 0.80
C ASP A 216 -1.45 11.76 1.00
N GLY A 217 -2.00 11.62 2.19
CA GLY A 217 -2.87 10.52 2.53
C GLY A 217 -4.34 10.87 2.31
N GLY A 218 -4.92 10.44 1.19
CA GLY A 218 -6.34 10.62 0.92
C GLY A 218 -7.22 9.98 1.99
N VAL A 219 -7.77 10.78 2.89
CA VAL A 219 -8.69 10.31 3.96
C VAL A 219 -10.10 10.04 3.43
N TRP A 220 -10.41 10.44 2.21
CA TRP A 220 -11.74 10.31 1.60
C TRP A 220 -12.19 8.85 1.46
N LEU A 221 -11.27 7.95 1.16
CA LEU A 221 -11.57 6.54 0.90
C LEU A 221 -12.12 5.83 2.15
N PRO A 222 -11.45 5.86 3.33
CA PRO A 222 -12.04 5.33 4.54
C PRO A 222 -13.30 6.09 4.99
N GLN A 223 -13.39 7.41 4.73
CA GLN A 223 -14.59 8.17 5.03
C GLN A 223 -15.80 7.69 4.21
N MET A 224 -15.62 7.48 2.90
CA MET A 224 -16.69 6.94 2.04
C MET A 224 -17.07 5.52 2.44
N ALA A 225 -16.08 4.66 2.70
CA ALA A 225 -16.31 3.26 3.05
C ALA A 225 -17.12 3.11 4.35
N HIS A 226 -16.82 3.93 5.35
CA HIS A 226 -17.46 3.82 6.69
C HIS A 226 -18.61 4.82 6.90
N GLY A 227 -18.74 5.84 6.08
CA GLY A 227 -19.71 6.92 6.30
C GLY A 227 -19.43 7.80 7.52
N VAL A 228 -18.22 7.78 8.07
CA VAL A 228 -17.82 8.53 9.26
C VAL A 228 -16.52 9.33 9.02
N GLY A 229 -16.33 10.40 9.78
CA GLY A 229 -15.10 11.18 9.72
C GLY A 229 -13.87 10.40 10.22
N PRO A 230 -12.64 10.80 9.80
CA PRO A 230 -11.41 10.06 10.08
C PRO A 230 -11.10 9.93 11.58
N PHE A 231 -11.56 10.85 12.41
CA PHE A 231 -11.33 10.86 13.86
C PHE A 231 -12.62 10.60 14.67
N GLY A 232 -13.76 10.42 13.99
CA GLY A 232 -15.05 10.21 14.64
C GLY A 232 -15.35 11.31 15.68
N GLU A 233 -15.81 10.92 16.86
CA GLU A 233 -16.15 11.84 17.97
C GLU A 233 -14.92 12.58 18.53
N ARG A 234 -13.70 12.06 18.31
CA ARG A 234 -12.47 12.67 18.81
C ARG A 234 -12.00 13.90 17.99
N ILE A 235 -12.71 14.29 16.94
CA ILE A 235 -12.27 15.37 16.03
C ILE A 235 -11.89 16.66 16.78
N THR A 236 -12.67 17.06 17.77
CA THR A 236 -12.41 18.29 18.55
C THR A 236 -11.11 18.18 19.35
N GLU A 237 -10.86 17.05 20.00
CA GLU A 237 -9.63 16.83 20.76
C GLU A 237 -8.41 16.77 19.85
N VAL A 238 -8.53 16.08 18.70
CA VAL A 238 -7.45 15.99 17.70
C VAL A 238 -7.11 17.39 17.16
N LEU A 239 -8.09 18.23 16.86
CA LEU A 239 -7.84 19.60 16.40
C LEU A 239 -7.18 20.46 17.49
N GLN A 240 -7.56 20.29 18.76
CA GLN A 240 -6.91 20.95 19.89
C GLN A 240 -5.46 20.51 20.02
N TRP A 241 -5.20 19.19 19.93
CA TRP A 241 -3.86 18.62 19.96
C TRP A 241 -2.98 19.13 18.80
N LEU A 242 -3.50 19.16 17.58
CA LEU A 242 -2.79 19.68 16.42
C LEU A 242 -2.44 21.18 16.58
N ARG A 243 -3.35 21.99 17.16
CA ARG A 243 -3.10 23.39 17.48
C ARG A 243 -2.01 23.55 18.55
N PHE A 244 -2.01 22.69 19.54
CA PHE A 244 -0.97 22.64 20.56
C PHE A 244 0.38 22.27 19.93
N MET A 245 0.44 21.20 19.15
CA MET A 245 1.66 20.73 18.48
C MET A 245 2.27 21.75 17.52
N LYS A 246 1.45 22.59 16.87
CA LYS A 246 1.96 23.69 16.02
C LYS A 246 2.76 24.75 16.81
N LYS A 247 2.51 24.90 18.09
CA LYS A 247 3.24 25.86 18.97
C LYS A 247 4.57 25.30 19.45
N ILE A 248 4.79 24.00 19.33
CA ILE A 248 6.01 23.32 19.77
C ILE A 248 7.04 23.36 18.65
N LYS A 249 8.28 23.69 18.97
CA LYS A 249 9.38 23.71 18.00
C LYS A 249 9.57 22.32 17.37
N PRO A 250 9.90 22.23 16.09
CA PRO A 250 10.02 20.94 15.38
C PRO A 250 10.90 19.91 16.07
N HIS A 251 12.03 20.33 16.65
CA HIS A 251 12.98 19.45 17.35
C HIS A 251 12.48 18.96 18.73
N GLU A 252 11.44 19.59 19.27
CA GLU A 252 10.81 19.21 20.56
C GLU A 252 9.59 18.29 20.34
N ARG A 253 9.05 18.25 19.11
CA ARG A 253 7.82 17.48 18.82
C ARG A 253 7.98 15.99 19.10
N GLY A 254 9.16 15.43 18.85
CA GLY A 254 9.46 14.04 19.14
C GLY A 254 9.32 13.65 20.61
N ARG A 255 9.57 14.54 21.54
CA ARG A 255 9.41 14.31 22.98
C ARG A 255 7.94 14.17 23.38
N PHE A 256 7.04 14.90 22.71
CA PHE A 256 5.62 14.89 23.00
C PHE A 256 4.87 13.82 22.23
N THR A 257 5.39 13.42 21.08
CA THR A 257 4.77 12.39 20.25
C THR A 257 5.18 10.99 20.69
N ALA A 258 6.35 10.86 21.29
CA ALA A 258 6.85 9.56 21.69
C ALA A 258 6.68 9.30 23.19
N GLY A 259 5.92 10.01 23.98
CA GLY A 259 5.69 9.76 25.43
C GLY A 259 6.59 8.71 26.14
N ARG A 260 7.43 8.10 25.34
CA ARG A 260 8.28 6.93 25.55
C ARG A 260 9.76 7.28 25.62
N MET A 261 10.12 8.53 25.40
CA MET A 261 11.48 9.01 25.53
C MET A 261 11.58 9.90 26.77
N GLY A 262 11.13 9.34 27.90
CA GLY A 262 11.44 9.83 29.22
C GLY A 262 12.49 8.95 29.84
#